data_85740044e23f7403988c97ac89b105ad
#
_entry.id   85740044e23f7403988c97ac89b105ad
#
_cell.length_a   1.000
_cell.length_b   1.000
_cell.length_c   1.000
_cell.angle_alpha   90.00
_cell.angle_beta   90.00
_cell.angle_gamma   90.00
#
_symmetry.space_group_name_H-M   'P 1'
#
loop_
_entity.id
_entity.type
_entity.pdbx_description
1 polymer ?
#
loop_
_entity_poly.entity_id
_entity_poly.type
_entity_poly.pdbx_seq_one_letter_code
_entity_poly.pdbx_strand_id
1 'polypeptide(L)'
;MEQLVIHGGNPLCGRVKIGGAKNAVLPIIAAALLGRCGVSVLDDVPALEDVYTISSVLRSLGVKADYDAREHRLTIDATKIATVAAPYELVRKMRASFLIMGPLLAREGRAE
;
A
#
# COMPACT_ATOMS: atom_id res chain seq x y z
N MET A 1 9.86 26.80 -11.79
CA MET A 1 8.49 26.35 -12.11
C MET A 1 8.57 25.27 -13.18
N GLU A 2 8.00 24.14 -12.90
CA GLU A 2 7.90 23.07 -13.90
C GLU A 2 6.81 23.42 -14.91
N GLN A 3 7.05 23.11 -16.18
CA GLN A 3 6.03 23.26 -17.21
C GLN A 3 6.01 22.03 -18.12
N LEU A 4 4.84 21.70 -18.59
CA LEU A 4 4.61 20.59 -19.51
C LEU A 4 4.34 21.16 -20.90
N VAL A 5 5.19 20.81 -21.87
CA VAL A 5 5.04 21.22 -23.27
C VAL A 5 4.59 20.01 -24.07
N ILE A 6 3.45 20.14 -24.75
CA ILE A 6 2.86 19.04 -25.50
C ILE A 6 2.75 19.44 -26.97
N HIS A 7 3.35 18.62 -27.84
CA HIS A 7 3.20 18.71 -29.30
C HIS A 7 2.26 17.60 -29.76
N GLY A 8 1.07 17.98 -30.18
CA GLY A 8 0.04 17.07 -30.66
C GLY A 8 0.17 16.75 -32.15
N GLY A 9 -0.80 16.02 -32.68
CA GLY A 9 -0.92 15.72 -34.09
C GLY A 9 -0.25 14.43 -34.55
N ASN A 10 0.41 13.71 -33.66
CA ASN A 10 1.02 12.41 -33.98
C ASN A 10 0.07 11.27 -33.62
N PRO A 11 -0.31 10.40 -34.58
CA PRO A 11 -1.10 9.22 -34.27
C PRO A 11 -0.29 8.24 -33.43
N LEU A 12 -0.89 7.71 -32.38
CA LEU A 12 -0.26 6.73 -31.51
C LEU A 12 -0.64 5.33 -31.96
N CYS A 13 0.37 4.49 -32.11
CA CYS A 13 0.19 3.08 -32.46
C CYS A 13 1.15 2.25 -31.63
N GLY A 14 0.63 1.23 -30.96
CA GLY A 14 1.44 0.37 -30.13
C GLY A 14 0.67 -0.22 -28.95
N ARG A 15 1.41 -0.86 -28.08
CA ARG A 15 0.86 -1.51 -26.89
C ARG A 15 1.57 -0.98 -25.65
N VAL A 16 0.79 -0.59 -24.64
CA VAL A 16 1.30 -0.10 -23.36
C VAL A 16 0.74 -0.98 -22.25
N LYS A 17 1.61 -1.50 -21.39
CA LYS A 17 1.18 -2.19 -20.18
C LYS A 17 0.82 -1.11 -19.13
N ILE A 18 -0.41 -1.14 -18.65
CA ILE A 18 -0.87 -0.24 -17.60
C ILE A 18 -0.35 -0.75 -16.25
N GLY A 19 0.30 0.12 -15.49
CA GLY A 19 0.77 -0.18 -14.14
C GLY A 19 -0.35 -0.12 -13.11
N GLY A 20 -0.07 -0.60 -11.89
CA GLY A 20 -0.99 -0.52 -10.77
C GLY A 20 -1.28 0.92 -10.36
N ALA A 21 -2.50 1.18 -9.88
CA ALA A 21 -2.92 2.50 -9.45
C ALA A 21 -2.76 2.67 -7.93
N LYS A 22 -2.23 3.82 -7.51
CA LYS A 22 -2.07 4.16 -6.08
C LYS A 22 -3.39 4.05 -5.32
N ASN A 23 -4.44 4.66 -5.83
CA ASN A 23 -5.73 4.73 -5.16
C ASN A 23 -6.44 3.36 -5.05
N ALA A 24 -6.07 2.42 -5.90
CA ALA A 24 -6.55 1.05 -5.82
C ALA A 24 -5.70 0.21 -4.87
N VAL A 25 -4.38 0.34 -4.91
CA VAL A 25 -3.47 -0.53 -4.15
C VAL A 25 -3.50 -0.25 -2.66
N LEU A 26 -3.63 1.00 -2.23
CA LEU A 26 -3.62 1.35 -0.81
C LEU A 26 -4.76 0.69 -0.02
N PRO A 27 -6.02 0.73 -0.48
CA PRO A 27 -7.10 -0.03 0.18
C PRO A 27 -6.87 -1.54 0.16
N ILE A 28 -6.29 -2.08 -0.90
CA ILE A 28 -5.99 -3.52 -1.00
C ILE A 28 -4.93 -3.91 0.04
N ILE A 29 -3.90 -3.10 0.21
CA ILE A 29 -2.88 -3.32 1.25
C ILE A 29 -3.52 -3.30 2.64
N ALA A 30 -4.39 -2.34 2.91
CA ALA A 30 -5.12 -2.28 4.17
C ALA A 30 -5.99 -3.53 4.39
N ALA A 31 -6.67 -4.01 3.35
CA ALA A 31 -7.50 -5.21 3.41
C ALA A 31 -6.69 -6.47 3.72
N ALA A 32 -5.41 -6.52 3.37
CA ALA A 32 -4.53 -7.64 3.69
C ALA A 32 -4.37 -7.87 5.20
N LEU A 33 -4.64 -6.86 6.04
CA LEU A 33 -4.67 -7.01 7.50
C LEU A 33 -5.76 -7.97 7.99
N LEU A 34 -6.80 -8.20 7.20
CA LEU A 34 -7.87 -9.14 7.55
C LEU A 34 -7.45 -10.60 7.38
N GLY A 35 -6.33 -10.87 6.71
CA GLY A 35 -5.81 -12.22 6.49
C GLY A 35 -5.20 -12.81 7.76
N ARG A 36 -5.94 -13.67 8.45
CA ARG A 36 -5.47 -14.34 9.68
C ARG A 36 -4.62 -15.57 9.42
N CYS A 37 -4.66 -16.10 8.22
CA CYS A 37 -3.94 -17.31 7.82
C CYS A 37 -3.24 -17.08 6.49
N GLY A 38 -1.99 -17.55 6.40
CA GLY A 38 -1.22 -17.48 5.17
C GLY A 38 -0.64 -16.11 4.88
N VAL A 39 -0.10 -15.98 3.69
CA VAL A 39 0.59 -14.77 3.20
C VAL A 39 -0.17 -14.20 2.02
N SER A 40 -0.40 -12.89 2.02
CA SER A 40 -0.98 -12.18 0.88
C SER A 40 0.13 -11.70 -0.04
N VAL A 41 0.03 -12.02 -1.32
CA VAL A 41 0.97 -11.57 -2.34
C VAL A 41 0.23 -10.65 -3.31
N LEU A 42 0.68 -9.39 -3.39
CA LEU A 42 0.09 -8.40 -4.29
C LEU A 42 1.08 -8.14 -5.43
N ASP A 43 0.63 -8.39 -6.64
CA ASP A 43 1.40 -8.11 -7.86
C ASP A 43 1.00 -6.76 -8.47
N ASP A 44 1.86 -6.25 -9.35
CA ASP A 44 1.69 -4.95 -10.02
C ASP A 44 1.51 -3.76 -9.05
N VAL A 45 2.15 -3.82 -7.91
CA VAL A 45 2.16 -2.73 -6.92
C VAL A 45 3.15 -1.65 -7.37
N PRO A 46 2.70 -0.41 -7.62
CA PRO A 46 3.59 0.64 -8.11
C PRO A 46 4.61 1.08 -7.05
N ALA A 47 5.83 1.41 -7.49
CA ALA A 47 6.90 1.89 -6.62
C ALA A 47 6.67 3.36 -6.24
N LEU A 48 5.76 3.60 -5.33
CA LEU A 48 5.36 4.92 -4.85
C LEU A 48 5.74 5.11 -3.39
N GLU A 49 6.01 6.34 -3.00
CA GLU A 49 6.33 6.66 -1.61
C GLU A 49 5.22 6.22 -0.65
N ASP A 50 3.96 6.38 -1.04
CA ASP A 50 2.83 5.95 -0.22
C ASP A 50 2.83 4.44 0.05
N VAL A 51 3.30 3.63 -0.90
CA VAL A 51 3.45 2.18 -0.71
C VAL A 51 4.51 1.87 0.34
N TYR A 52 5.64 2.56 0.30
CA TYR A 52 6.69 2.42 1.31
C TYR A 52 6.20 2.88 2.69
N THR A 53 5.45 3.97 2.74
CA THR A 53 4.91 4.52 3.98
C THR A 53 3.91 3.57 4.62
N ILE A 54 2.92 3.08 3.87
CA ILE A 54 1.93 2.14 4.42
C ILE A 54 2.59 0.82 4.84
N SER A 55 3.58 0.35 4.10
CA SER A 55 4.35 -0.83 4.47
C SER A 55 5.08 -0.63 5.80
N SER A 56 5.61 0.56 6.04
CA SER A 56 6.24 0.93 7.32
C SER A 56 5.23 0.97 8.46
N VAL A 57 4.02 1.48 8.20
CA VAL A 57 2.93 1.45 9.20
C VAL A 57 2.58 0.01 9.55
N LEU A 58 2.42 -0.87 8.56
CA LEU A 58 2.15 -2.30 8.80
C LEU A 58 3.24 -2.95 9.64
N ARG A 59 4.50 -2.69 9.33
CA ARG A 59 5.63 -3.22 10.11
C ARG A 59 5.62 -2.72 11.55
N SER A 60 5.22 -1.48 11.78
CA SER A 60 5.09 -0.92 13.13
C SER A 60 4.01 -1.63 13.96
N LEU A 61 3.01 -2.22 13.30
CA LEU A 61 1.97 -3.02 13.95
C LEU A 61 2.39 -4.48 14.21
N GLY A 62 3.59 -4.86 13.77
CA GLY A 62 4.10 -6.23 13.90
C GLY A 62 3.79 -7.12 12.71
N VAL A 63 3.22 -6.58 11.65
CA VAL A 63 2.94 -7.28 10.39
C VAL A 63 4.20 -7.30 9.52
N LYS A 64 4.48 -8.43 8.89
CA LYS A 64 5.58 -8.52 7.93
C LYS A 64 5.10 -7.99 6.59
N ALA A 65 5.80 -7.00 6.05
CA ALA A 65 5.48 -6.39 4.76
C ALA A 65 6.79 -6.14 4.01
N ASP A 66 7.01 -6.91 2.94
CA ASP A 66 8.21 -6.85 2.12
C ASP A 66 7.83 -6.44 0.69
N TYR A 67 8.38 -5.32 0.24
CA TYR A 67 8.16 -4.82 -1.11
C TYR A 67 9.40 -5.03 -1.99
N ASP A 68 9.20 -5.76 -3.10
CA ASP A 68 10.20 -5.94 -4.14
C ASP A 68 9.92 -4.98 -5.30
N ALA A 69 10.72 -3.92 -5.39
CA ALA A 69 10.56 -2.89 -6.42
C ALA A 69 10.88 -3.39 -7.83
N ARG A 70 11.69 -4.45 -7.97
CA ARG A 70 12.01 -5.03 -9.28
C ARG A 70 10.85 -5.80 -9.86
N GLU A 71 10.19 -6.59 -9.02
CA GLU A 71 9.04 -7.42 -9.41
C GLU A 71 7.71 -6.69 -9.24
N HIS A 72 7.70 -5.47 -8.67
CA HIS A 72 6.49 -4.74 -8.29
C HIS A 72 5.54 -5.60 -7.45
N ARG A 73 6.13 -6.32 -6.49
CA ARG A 73 5.41 -7.29 -5.65
C ARG A 73 5.52 -6.92 -4.18
N LEU A 74 4.40 -6.89 -3.50
CA LEU A 74 4.33 -6.69 -2.06
C LEU A 74 3.82 -7.96 -1.41
N THR A 75 4.60 -8.50 -0.48
CA THR A 75 4.27 -9.70 0.29
C THR A 75 3.92 -9.28 1.71
N ILE A 76 2.72 -9.64 2.18
CA ILE A 76 2.21 -9.26 3.49
C ILE A 76 1.83 -10.51 4.28
N ASP A 77 2.44 -10.68 5.44
CA ASP A 77 2.07 -11.71 6.41
C ASP A 77 1.47 -11.02 7.64
N ALA A 78 0.15 -11.04 7.72
CA ALA A 78 -0.62 -10.45 8.81
C ALA A 78 -1.18 -11.50 9.78
N THR A 79 -0.56 -12.67 9.86
CA THR A 79 -1.00 -13.74 10.78
C THR A 79 -0.94 -13.30 12.24
N LYS A 80 0.00 -12.42 12.57
CA LYS A 80 0.17 -11.85 13.91
C LYS A 80 0.20 -10.32 13.84
N ILE A 81 -0.57 -9.69 14.70
CA ILE A 81 -0.54 -8.23 14.93
C ILE A 81 -0.09 -8.01 16.36
N ALA A 82 1.04 -7.32 16.54
CA ALA A 82 1.64 -7.10 17.86
C ALA A 82 1.01 -5.92 18.61
N THR A 83 0.56 -4.90 17.89
CA THR A 83 -0.06 -3.70 18.48
C THR A 83 -1.11 -3.13 17.53
N VAL A 84 -2.08 -2.43 18.09
CA VAL A 84 -3.13 -1.71 17.32
C VAL A 84 -2.89 -0.20 17.32
N ALA A 85 -1.80 0.26 17.92
CA ALA A 85 -1.41 1.67 17.97
C ALA A 85 -0.39 1.96 16.86
N ALA A 86 -0.75 2.82 15.93
CA ALA A 86 0.14 3.25 14.85
C ALA A 86 0.92 4.50 15.29
N PRO A 87 2.25 4.57 15.05
CA PRO A 87 3.05 5.75 15.39
C PRO A 87 2.56 7.00 14.64
N TYR A 88 2.32 8.08 15.36
CA TYR A 88 1.90 9.36 14.79
C TYR A 88 2.81 9.84 13.67
N GLU A 89 4.11 9.66 13.82
CA GLU A 89 5.10 10.09 12.84
C GLU A 89 4.94 9.41 11.47
N LEU A 90 4.42 8.18 11.44
CA LEU A 90 4.14 7.46 10.20
C LEU A 90 2.76 7.80 9.65
N VAL A 91 1.76 7.88 10.51
CA VAL A 91 0.36 8.14 10.11
C VAL A 91 0.20 9.54 9.52
N ARG A 92 0.88 10.55 10.08
CA ARG A 92 0.81 11.93 9.58
C ARG A 92 1.34 12.11 8.17
N LYS A 93 2.24 11.23 7.70
CA LYS A 93 2.85 11.33 6.38
C LYS A 93 1.88 11.02 5.25
N MET A 94 0.81 10.31 5.53
CA MET A 94 -0.08 9.82 4.50
C MET A 94 -1.51 9.72 5.02
N ARG A 95 -2.43 10.46 4.37
CA ARG A 95 -3.85 10.41 4.74
C ARG A 95 -4.44 9.00 4.62
N ALA A 96 -3.98 8.22 3.65
CA ALA A 96 -4.45 6.86 3.40
C ALA A 96 -4.09 5.88 4.53
N SER A 97 -3.19 6.23 5.46
CA SER A 97 -2.92 5.44 6.66
C SER A 97 -4.17 5.22 7.50
N PHE A 98 -5.14 6.13 7.40
CA PHE A 98 -6.44 5.99 8.07
C PHE A 98 -7.23 4.76 7.60
N LEU A 99 -6.97 4.27 6.38
CA LEU A 99 -7.60 3.07 5.84
C LEU A 99 -7.32 1.82 6.69
N ILE A 100 -6.23 1.80 7.42
CA ILE A 100 -5.82 0.69 8.28
C ILE A 100 -6.76 0.53 9.48
N MET A 101 -7.40 1.61 9.89
CA MET A 101 -8.32 1.60 11.05
C MET A 101 -9.47 0.61 10.88
N GLY A 102 -10.09 0.55 9.70
CA GLY A 102 -11.21 -0.36 9.43
C GLY A 102 -10.85 -1.82 9.66
N PRO A 103 -9.82 -2.35 8.98
CA PRO A 103 -9.34 -3.72 9.20
C PRO A 103 -8.90 -4.02 10.63
N LEU A 104 -8.22 -3.08 11.30
CA LEU A 104 -7.82 -3.26 12.70
C LEU A 104 -9.04 -3.37 13.62
N LEU A 105 -10.02 -2.49 13.45
CA LEU A 105 -11.26 -2.55 14.23
C LEU A 105 -12.02 -3.86 13.99
N ALA A 106 -12.12 -4.29 12.72
CA ALA A 106 -12.82 -5.52 12.37
C ALA A 106 -12.13 -6.76 12.93
N ARG A 107 -10.81 -6.76 12.98
CA ARG A 107 -10.02 -7.91 13.38
C ARG A 107 -9.73 -7.96 14.88
N GLU A 108 -9.32 -6.83 15.46
CA GLU A 108 -8.84 -6.75 16.85
C GLU A 108 -9.83 -6.07 17.79
N GLY A 109 -10.89 -5.46 17.26
CA GLY A 109 -11.90 -4.77 18.06
C GLY A 109 -11.51 -3.36 18.50
N ARG A 110 -10.28 -2.91 18.18
CA ARG A 110 -9.79 -1.56 18.50
C ARG A 110 -8.67 -1.15 17.56
N ALA A 111 -8.47 0.17 17.43
CA ALA A 111 -7.35 0.78 16.71
C ALA A 111 -7.03 2.14 17.37
N GLU A 112 -5.74 2.47 17.48
CA GLU A 112 -5.23 3.70 18.08
C GLU A 112 -4.21 4.39 17.19
#